data_431270361ec46b91cc0a6259c57fb8cb
#
_entry.id   431270361ec46b91cc0a6259c57fb8cb
#
_cell.length_a   1.000
_cell.length_b   1.000
_cell.length_c   1.000
_cell.angle_alpha   90.00
_cell.angle_beta   90.00
_cell.angle_gamma   90.00
#
_symmetry.space_group_name_H-M   'P 1'
#
loop_
_entity.id
_entity.type
_entity.pdbx_description
1 polymer ?
#
loop_
_entity_poly.entity_id
_entity_poly.type
_entity_poly.pdbx_seq_one_letter_code
_entity_poly.pdbx_strand_id
1 'polypeptide(L)'
;MKVIIIGGGWSGCAAAITAKKAGADVALYEKTDLLLGLGNVGGIFRNNGRYTAAEELINLGAGDLIHLMDDNAKHKNINFPEHNHASLYDVSKVEPVVRNYLADLGIEINLISRRSEEHTSELQ
;
A
#
# COMPACT_ATOMS: atom_id res chain seq x y z
N MET A 1 6.45 15.21 -14.97
CA MET A 1 7.37 14.12 -14.54
C MET A 1 6.56 12.82 -14.43
N LYS A 2 7.12 11.75 -14.90
CA LYS A 2 6.52 10.43 -14.73
C LYS A 2 7.27 9.65 -13.65
N VAL A 3 6.52 9.06 -12.71
CA VAL A 3 7.07 8.23 -11.65
C VAL A 3 6.53 6.81 -11.82
N ILE A 4 7.41 5.84 -11.83
CA ILE A 4 7.06 4.43 -11.91
C ILE A 4 7.35 3.79 -10.56
N ILE A 5 6.34 3.17 -9.97
CA ILE A 5 6.45 2.49 -8.69
C ILE A 5 6.45 0.98 -8.94
N ILE A 6 7.45 0.30 -8.47
CA ILE A 6 7.56 -1.16 -8.59
C ILE A 6 7.25 -1.76 -7.22
N GLY A 7 6.16 -2.48 -7.16
CA GLY A 7 5.66 -3.09 -5.93
C GLY A 7 4.52 -2.30 -5.32
N GLY A 8 3.38 -2.97 -5.16
CA GLY A 8 2.16 -2.38 -4.62
C GLY A 8 1.92 -2.70 -3.14
N GLY A 9 2.97 -2.85 -2.35
CA GLY A 9 2.84 -2.99 -0.91
C GLY A 9 2.51 -1.65 -0.25
N TRP A 10 2.60 -1.58 1.06
CA TRP A 10 2.31 -0.34 1.79
C TRP A 10 3.21 0.81 1.32
N SER A 11 4.49 0.55 1.20
CA SER A 11 5.45 1.57 0.77
C SER A 11 5.16 2.06 -0.65
N GLY A 12 4.87 1.13 -1.56
CA GLY A 12 4.56 1.49 -2.95
C GLY A 12 3.27 2.28 -3.07
N CYS A 13 2.24 1.88 -2.35
CA CYS A 13 0.96 2.61 -2.34
C CYS A 13 1.13 4.01 -1.75
N ALA A 14 1.86 4.15 -0.64
CA ALA A 14 2.13 5.45 -0.05
C ALA A 14 2.94 6.34 -0.98
N ALA A 15 3.97 5.79 -1.62
CA ALA A 15 4.79 6.52 -2.58
C ALA A 15 3.97 6.99 -3.78
N ALA A 16 3.08 6.14 -4.29
CA ALA A 16 2.22 6.47 -5.42
C ALA A 16 1.28 7.64 -5.08
N ILE A 17 0.65 7.60 -3.91
CA ILE A 17 -0.23 8.68 -3.45
C ILE A 17 0.55 9.99 -3.35
N THR A 18 1.68 9.95 -2.69
CA THR A 18 2.51 11.16 -2.46
C THR A 18 3.00 11.74 -3.78
N ALA A 19 3.51 10.91 -4.68
CA ALA A 19 3.98 11.37 -5.99
C ALA A 19 2.84 11.98 -6.81
N LYS A 20 1.67 11.35 -6.80
CA LYS A 20 0.52 11.86 -7.55
C LYS A 20 0.06 13.20 -7.01
N LYS A 21 0.00 13.36 -5.70
CA LYS A 21 -0.35 14.63 -5.07
C LYS A 21 0.66 15.73 -5.34
N ALA A 22 1.90 15.37 -5.56
CA ALA A 22 2.94 16.31 -5.94
C ALA A 22 2.90 16.69 -7.43
N GLY A 23 1.96 16.15 -8.19
CA GLY A 23 1.75 16.51 -9.59
C GLY A 23 2.39 15.59 -10.61
N ALA A 24 2.94 14.47 -10.20
CA ALA A 24 3.54 13.52 -11.14
C ALA A 24 2.47 12.65 -11.83
N ASP A 25 2.81 12.17 -13.01
CA ASP A 25 2.11 11.03 -13.59
C ASP A 25 2.64 9.76 -12.93
N VAL A 26 1.77 8.92 -12.40
CA VAL A 26 2.21 7.76 -11.64
C VAL A 26 1.64 6.48 -12.24
N ALA A 27 2.53 5.51 -12.46
CA ALA A 27 2.17 4.15 -12.81
C ALA A 27 2.75 3.21 -11.74
N LEU A 28 1.91 2.32 -11.22
CA LEU A 28 2.28 1.35 -10.21
C LEU A 28 2.17 -0.06 -10.81
N TYR A 29 3.18 -0.87 -10.60
CA TYR A 29 3.25 -2.24 -11.11
C TYR A 29 3.38 -3.20 -9.94
N GLU A 30 2.48 -4.17 -9.88
CA GLU A 30 2.41 -5.17 -8.82
C GLU A 30 2.44 -6.58 -9.43
N LYS A 31 3.26 -7.46 -8.88
CA LYS A 31 3.40 -8.82 -9.41
C LYS A 31 2.21 -9.73 -9.13
N THR A 32 1.46 -9.46 -8.06
CA THR A 32 0.29 -10.26 -7.69
C THR A 32 -1.00 -9.61 -8.23
N ASP A 33 -2.14 -10.20 -7.90
CA ASP A 33 -3.44 -9.64 -8.25
C ASP A 33 -4.03 -8.73 -7.17
N LEU A 34 -3.27 -8.49 -6.10
CA LEU A 34 -3.71 -7.65 -4.97
C LEU A 34 -2.64 -6.65 -4.57
N LEU A 35 -3.08 -5.47 -4.17
CA LEU A 35 -2.22 -4.49 -3.51
C LEU A 35 -2.07 -4.81 -2.02
N LEU A 36 -1.22 -4.05 -1.35
CA LEU A 36 -0.98 -4.07 0.10
C LEU A 36 -0.20 -5.27 0.62
N GLY A 37 0.36 -6.07 -0.27
CA GLY A 37 1.43 -7.00 0.07
C GLY A 37 1.03 -8.21 0.90
N LEU A 38 2.00 -8.71 1.64
CA LEU A 38 1.90 -10.00 2.35
C LEU A 38 0.79 -10.05 3.40
N GLY A 39 0.54 -8.97 4.10
CA GLY A 39 -0.53 -8.95 5.09
C GLY A 39 -1.88 -9.27 4.50
N ASN A 40 -2.17 -8.66 3.36
CA ASN A 40 -3.43 -8.88 2.67
C ASN A 40 -3.50 -10.28 2.05
N VAL A 41 -2.45 -10.68 1.35
CA VAL A 41 -2.37 -12.00 0.71
C VAL A 41 -2.38 -13.13 1.74
N GLY A 42 -1.67 -12.95 2.85
CA GLY A 42 -1.62 -13.95 3.92
C GLY A 42 -2.79 -13.94 4.88
N GLY A 43 -3.69 -12.99 4.78
CA GLY A 43 -4.83 -12.89 5.66
C GLY A 43 -4.52 -12.40 7.08
N ILE A 44 -3.27 -12.03 7.35
CA ILE A 44 -2.84 -11.48 8.64
C ILE A 44 -2.52 -10.01 8.41
N PHE A 45 -3.55 -9.21 8.43
CA PHE A 45 -3.44 -7.82 8.01
C PHE A 45 -3.59 -6.88 9.19
N ARG A 46 -2.46 -6.49 9.76
CA ARG A 46 -2.48 -5.62 10.92
C ARG A 46 -1.32 -4.63 10.92
N ASN A 47 -1.58 -3.51 11.57
CA ASN A 47 -0.57 -2.53 11.90
C ASN A 47 -0.22 -2.70 13.37
N ASN A 48 1.03 -2.93 13.69
CA ASN A 48 1.48 -3.10 15.06
C ASN A 48 1.85 -1.76 15.72
N GLY A 49 1.40 -0.65 15.14
CA GLY A 49 1.60 0.67 15.71
C GLY A 49 3.07 1.00 15.94
N ARG A 50 3.55 0.70 17.12
CA ARG A 50 4.92 1.01 17.53
C ARG A 50 5.99 0.49 16.55
N TYR A 51 5.82 -0.72 16.06
CA TYR A 51 6.82 -1.33 15.18
C TYR A 51 6.69 -0.92 13.72
N THR A 52 5.53 -0.46 13.34
CA THR A 52 5.31 0.06 11.99
C THR A 52 5.50 1.57 11.93
N ALA A 53 5.75 2.19 13.07
CA ALA A 53 5.97 3.63 13.17
C ALA A 53 4.85 4.44 12.48
N ALA A 54 3.60 4.03 12.71
CA ALA A 54 2.47 4.62 12.00
C ALA A 54 2.37 6.14 12.19
N GLU A 55 2.59 6.64 13.41
CA GLU A 55 2.52 8.07 13.68
C GLU A 55 3.63 8.84 12.96
N GLU A 56 4.82 8.29 12.92
CA GLU A 56 5.95 8.89 12.20
C GLU A 56 5.68 8.88 10.70
N LEU A 57 5.12 7.81 10.16
CA LEU A 57 4.77 7.75 8.74
C LEU A 57 3.70 8.79 8.40
N ILE A 58 2.70 8.95 9.25
CA ILE A 58 1.67 9.99 9.06
C ILE A 58 2.33 11.37 9.04
N ASN A 59 3.20 11.64 10.00
CA ASN A 59 3.89 12.92 10.09
C ASN A 59 4.83 13.19 8.91
N LEU A 60 5.34 12.14 8.30
CA LEU A 60 6.22 12.22 7.13
C LEU A 60 5.48 12.25 5.79
N GLY A 61 4.16 12.22 5.80
CA GLY A 61 3.36 12.38 4.60
C GLY A 61 2.62 11.15 4.11
N ALA A 62 2.70 10.01 4.81
CA ALA A 62 1.98 8.79 4.45
C ALA A 62 0.59 8.70 5.09
N GLY A 63 0.09 9.80 5.63
CA GLY A 63 -1.16 9.83 6.40
C GLY A 63 -2.37 9.37 5.62
N ASP A 64 -2.45 9.71 4.34
CA ASP A 64 -3.62 9.36 3.54
C ASP A 64 -3.84 7.85 3.46
N LEU A 65 -2.78 7.10 3.22
CA LEU A 65 -2.89 5.64 3.17
C LEU A 65 -3.24 5.06 4.54
N ILE A 66 -2.54 5.49 5.58
CA ILE A 66 -2.75 4.97 6.94
C ILE A 66 -4.18 5.26 7.41
N HIS A 67 -4.67 6.47 7.21
CA HIS A 67 -6.04 6.82 7.61
C HIS A 67 -7.09 6.04 6.83
N LEU A 68 -6.87 5.86 5.53
CA LEU A 68 -7.79 5.08 4.70
C LEU A 68 -7.85 3.61 5.16
N MET A 69 -6.72 3.04 5.51
CA MET A 69 -6.67 1.68 6.03
C MET A 69 -7.33 1.59 7.40
N ASP A 70 -7.10 2.57 8.27
CA ASP A 70 -7.70 2.60 9.60
C ASP A 70 -9.22 2.75 9.54
N ASP A 71 -9.73 3.48 8.57
CA ASP A 71 -11.17 3.63 8.37
C ASP A 71 -11.86 2.31 7.99
N ASN A 72 -11.09 1.32 7.54
CA ASN A 72 -11.57 0.01 7.16
C ASN A 72 -11.03 -1.09 8.07
N ALA A 73 -10.66 -0.75 9.28
CA ALA A 73 -10.16 -1.70 10.26
C ALA A 73 -11.32 -2.41 10.97
N LYS A 74 -11.13 -3.68 11.28
CA LYS A 74 -12.02 -4.41 12.18
C LYS A 74 -11.88 -3.92 13.60
N HIS A 75 -10.63 -3.67 14.00
CA HIS A 75 -10.30 -3.17 15.33
C HIS A 75 -9.23 -2.11 15.20
N LYS A 76 -9.37 -1.03 15.97
CA LYS A 76 -8.40 0.05 16.03
C LYS A 76 -7.82 0.15 17.43
N ASN A 77 -6.54 0.51 17.48
CA ASN A 77 -5.88 0.86 18.73
C ASN A 77 -6.03 -0.21 19.82
N ILE A 78 -5.93 -1.47 19.43
CA ILE A 78 -5.97 -2.56 20.39
C ILE A 78 -4.67 -2.53 21.19
N ASN A 79 -4.80 -2.45 22.51
CA ASN A 79 -3.65 -2.52 23.38
C ASN A 79 -3.27 -3.98 23.58
N PHE A 80 -2.11 -4.33 23.06
CA PHE A 80 -1.44 -5.56 23.46
C PHE A 80 -0.29 -5.19 24.37
N PRO A 81 0.16 -6.08 25.24
CA PRO A 81 1.41 -5.86 25.95
C PRO A 81 2.50 -5.49 24.93
N GLU A 82 3.19 -4.39 25.16
CA GLU A 82 4.27 -3.88 24.31
C GLU A 82 3.84 -3.30 22.95
N HIS A 83 2.56 -3.35 22.60
CA HIS A 83 2.05 -2.84 21.32
C HIS A 83 0.89 -1.88 21.55
N ASN A 84 1.15 -0.60 21.50
CA ASN A 84 0.11 0.42 21.52
C ASN A 84 -0.32 0.72 20.09
N HIS A 85 -1.58 1.07 19.91
CA HIS A 85 -2.14 1.49 18.63
C HIS A 85 -2.09 0.41 17.54
N ALA A 86 -2.23 -0.85 17.92
CA ALA A 86 -2.32 -1.93 16.94
C ALA A 86 -3.72 -1.95 16.30
N SER A 87 -3.76 -1.97 14.98
CA SER A 87 -5.01 -2.05 14.23
C SER A 87 -5.07 -3.35 13.45
N LEU A 88 -6.23 -3.99 13.43
CA LEU A 88 -6.48 -5.17 12.61
C LEU A 88 -7.37 -4.76 11.45
N TYR A 89 -6.88 -4.91 10.24
CA TYR A 89 -7.60 -4.51 9.04
C TYR A 89 -8.50 -5.61 8.51
N ASP A 90 -9.57 -5.20 7.84
CA ASP A 90 -10.49 -6.13 7.20
C ASP A 90 -9.94 -6.47 5.81
N VAL A 91 -9.41 -7.70 5.67
CA VAL A 91 -8.79 -8.14 4.42
C VAL A 91 -9.75 -8.16 3.23
N SER A 92 -11.05 -8.25 3.50
CA SER A 92 -12.05 -8.26 2.43
C SER A 92 -12.42 -6.86 1.95
N LYS A 93 -12.09 -5.83 2.72
CA LYS A 93 -12.49 -4.44 2.43
C LYS A 93 -11.33 -3.53 2.07
N VAL A 94 -10.21 -3.67 2.75
CA VAL A 94 -9.14 -2.69 2.67
C VAL A 94 -8.53 -2.61 1.28
N GLU A 95 -8.21 -3.74 0.67
CA GLU A 95 -7.56 -3.72 -0.64
C GLU A 95 -8.42 -3.07 -1.72
N PRO A 96 -9.71 -3.45 -1.89
CA PRO A 96 -10.54 -2.77 -2.88
C PRO A 96 -10.69 -1.26 -2.63
N VAL A 97 -10.79 -0.86 -1.37
CA VAL A 97 -10.91 0.57 -1.01
C VAL A 97 -9.63 1.31 -1.37
N VAL A 98 -8.48 0.78 -1.04
CA VAL A 98 -7.19 1.41 -1.39
C VAL A 98 -6.99 1.43 -2.89
N ARG A 99 -7.26 0.34 -3.59
CA ARG A 99 -7.12 0.29 -5.05
C ARG A 99 -8.01 1.33 -5.73
N ASN A 100 -9.25 1.44 -5.29
CA ASN A 100 -10.18 2.43 -5.84
C ASN A 100 -9.70 3.86 -5.54
N TYR A 101 -9.17 4.10 -4.37
CA TYR A 101 -8.64 5.40 -4.02
C TYR A 101 -7.48 5.80 -4.93
N LEU A 102 -6.54 4.88 -5.16
CA LEU A 102 -5.43 5.13 -6.08
C LEU A 102 -5.91 5.39 -7.50
N ALA A 103 -6.86 4.59 -7.97
CA ALA A 103 -7.44 4.75 -9.31
C ALA A 103 -8.15 6.10 -9.46
N ASP A 104 -8.90 6.51 -8.45
CA ASP A 104 -9.60 7.79 -8.44
C ASP A 104 -8.65 8.97 -8.44
N LEU A 105 -7.46 8.82 -7.89
CA LEU A 105 -6.41 9.84 -7.99
C LEU A 105 -5.80 9.92 -9.39
N GLY A 106 -6.10 8.97 -10.27
CA GLY A 106 -5.53 8.92 -11.60
C GLY A 106 -4.22 8.13 -11.70
N ILE A 107 -3.92 7.31 -10.71
CA ILE A 107 -2.75 6.43 -10.75
C ILE A 107 -3.06 5.24 -11.65
N GLU A 108 -2.17 4.97 -12.61
CA GLU A 108 -2.25 3.77 -13.43
C GLU A 108 -1.83 2.55 -12.60
N ILE A 109 -2.70 1.56 -12.51
CA ILE A 109 -2.44 0.35 -11.72
C ILE A 109 -2.32 -0.85 -12.65
N ASN A 110 -1.19 -1.54 -12.58
CA ASN A 110 -0.90 -2.71 -13.38
C ASN A 110 -0.65 -3.90 -12.45
N LEU A 111 -1.63 -4.78 -12.35
CA LEU A 111 -1.53 -6.00 -11.56
C LEU A 111 -0.97 -7.15 -12.39
N ILE A 112 -0.54 -8.23 -11.72
CA ILE A 112 0.03 -9.42 -12.36
C ILE A 112 1.15 -9.02 -13.34
N SER A 113 1.94 -8.06 -12.90
CA SER A 113 3.04 -7.50 -13.68
C SER A 113 4.32 -7.70 -12.90
N ARG A 114 5.27 -8.40 -13.49
CA ARG A 114 6.53 -8.64 -12.82
C ARG A 114 7.69 -8.42 -13.77
N ARG A 115 8.80 -8.00 -13.20
CA ARG A 115 10.02 -7.89 -13.94
C ARG A 115 10.46 -9.29 -14.36
N SER A 116 10.75 -9.45 -15.64
CA SER A 116 11.26 -10.72 -16.17
C SER A 116 12.68 -10.55 -16.63
N GLU A 117 13.59 -11.27 -16.03
CA GLU A 117 14.97 -11.32 -16.50
C GLU A 117 15.10 -12.15 -17.78
N GLU A 118 14.20 -13.08 -17.97
CA GLU A 118 14.12 -13.84 -19.21
C GLU A 118 13.81 -12.94 -20.39
N HIS A 119 12.94 -11.98 -20.22
CA HIS A 119 12.68 -10.98 -21.24
C HIS A 119 13.94 -10.21 -21.60
N THR A 120 14.67 -9.82 -20.59
CA THR A 120 15.93 -9.12 -20.80
C THR A 120 16.92 -9.99 -21.59
N SER A 121 16.95 -11.28 -21.28
CA SER A 121 17.82 -12.24 -21.97
C SER A 121 17.38 -12.49 -23.39
N GLU A 122 16.10 -12.57 -23.65
CA GLU A 122 15.57 -12.93 -24.97
C GLU A 122 15.53 -11.78 -25.95
N LEU A 123 15.49 -10.59 -25.45
CA LEU A 123 15.51 -9.39 -26.28
C LEU A 123 16.86 -9.10 -26.89
N GLN A 124 17.75 -9.88 -26.54
CA GLN A 124 19.09 -9.80 -27.01
C GLN A 124 19.24 -10.07 -28.47
#